data_2bf5a415afc06663a5db979101a69bb5
#
_entry.id   2bf5a415afc06663a5db979101a69bb5
#
_cell.length_a   1.000
_cell.length_b   1.000
_cell.length_c   1.000
_cell.angle_alpha   90.00
_cell.angle_beta   90.00
_cell.angle_gamma   90.00
#
_symmetry.space_group_name_H-M   'P 1'
#
loop_
_entity.id
_entity.type
_entity.pdbx_description
1 polymer ?
#
loop_
_entity_poly.entity_id
_entity_poly.type
_entity_poly.pdbx_seq_one_letter_code
_entity_poly.pdbx_strand_id
1 'polypeptide(L)' 'MKYVVIEIQKFSNGTIAVPPVNTYDSFFDAASRYHTVLAAAAISDVPVHTAMMLTETGQQIRLDSFNHTDGEPAE' A
#
# COMPACT_ATOMS: atom_id res chain seq x y z
N MET A 1 -17.23 7.37 -9.85
CA MET A 1 -16.77 6.25 -9.03
C MET A 1 -15.63 6.71 -8.15
N LYS A 2 -15.61 6.28 -6.91
CA LYS A 2 -14.53 6.63 -6.00
C LYS A 2 -13.50 5.51 -5.97
N TYR A 3 -12.27 5.89 -5.58
CA TYR A 3 -11.16 4.96 -5.48
C TYR A 3 -10.59 5.03 -4.08
N VAL A 4 -10.10 3.89 -3.58
CA VAL A 4 -9.59 3.75 -2.23
C VAL A 4 -8.14 3.29 -2.31
N VAL A 5 -7.25 3.96 -1.58
CA VAL A 5 -5.85 3.55 -1.49
C VAL A 5 -5.59 3.12 -0.06
N ILE A 6 -5.08 1.90 0.10
CA ILE A 6 -4.85 1.29 1.40
C ILE A 6 -3.37 0.98 1.55
N GLU A 7 -2.83 1.30 2.71
CA GLU A 7 -1.46 0.96 3.08
C GLU A 7 -1.51 -0.02 4.24
N ILE A 8 -0.75 -1.12 4.13
CA ILE A 8 -0.70 -2.13 5.18
C ILE A 8 0.75 -2.32 5.57
N GLN A 9 1.03 -2.25 6.88
CA GLN A 9 2.37 -2.44 7.42
C GLN A 9 2.34 -3.62 8.38
N LYS A 10 3.16 -4.62 8.13
CA LYS A 10 3.28 -5.77 9.02
C LYS A 10 4.65 -5.75 9.66
N PHE A 11 4.68 -5.78 10.98
CA PHE A 11 5.91 -5.70 11.75
C PHE A 11 6.41 -7.08 12.17
N SER A 12 7.67 -7.14 12.60
CA SER A 12 8.32 -8.41 12.90
C SER A 12 7.66 -9.15 14.06
N ASN A 13 6.98 -8.42 14.95
CA ASN A 13 6.27 -9.05 16.08
C ASN A 13 4.87 -9.54 15.70
N GLY A 14 4.51 -9.46 14.42
CA GLY A 14 3.20 -9.89 13.96
C GLY A 14 2.14 -8.81 13.96
N THR A 15 2.45 -7.64 14.50
CA THR A 15 1.49 -6.54 14.53
C THR A 15 1.26 -6.02 13.12
N ILE A 16 -0.01 -5.71 12.82
CA ILE A 16 -0.40 -5.15 11.53
C ILE A 16 -0.98 -3.76 11.78
N ALA A 17 -0.47 -2.79 11.04
CA ALA A 17 -0.97 -1.42 11.10
C ALA A 17 -1.54 -1.04 9.74
N VAL A 18 -2.71 -0.41 9.76
CA VAL A 18 -3.35 0.12 8.55
C VAL A 18 -3.61 1.60 8.82
N PRO A 19 -2.79 2.48 8.26
CA PRO A 19 -3.01 3.92 8.43
C PRO A 19 -4.38 4.33 7.91
N PRO A 20 -4.87 5.52 8.29
CA PRO A 20 -6.19 5.96 7.83
C PRO A 20 -6.32 5.88 6.32
N VAL A 21 -7.45 5.36 5.88
CA VAL A 21 -7.73 5.15 4.47
C VAL A 21 -8.36 6.41 3.90
N ASN A 22 -7.90 6.84 2.72
CA ASN A 22 -8.45 7.98 2.02
C ASN A 22 -9.15 7.52 0.76
N THR A 23 -10.19 8.26 0.37
CA THR A 23 -10.89 8.02 -0.88
C THR A 23 -10.66 9.17 -1.84
N TYR A 24 -10.73 8.86 -3.12
CA TYR A 24 -10.44 9.83 -4.18
C TYR A 24 -11.52 9.75 -5.26
N ASP A 25 -11.92 10.91 -5.78
CA ASP A 25 -12.92 10.96 -6.84
C ASP A 25 -12.32 10.69 -8.21
N SER A 26 -11.03 10.92 -8.35
CA SER A 26 -10.31 10.77 -9.61
C SER A 26 -9.37 9.59 -9.55
N PHE A 27 -9.34 8.78 -10.62
CA PHE A 27 -8.36 7.71 -10.73
C PHE A 27 -6.94 8.25 -10.63
N PHE A 28 -6.69 9.41 -11.26
CA PHE A 28 -5.34 9.96 -11.29
C PHE A 28 -4.88 10.42 -9.90
N ASP A 29 -5.81 10.98 -9.11
CA ASP A 29 -5.47 11.36 -7.73
C ASP A 29 -5.16 10.13 -6.90
N ALA A 30 -5.96 9.09 -7.05
CA ALA A 30 -5.71 7.83 -6.33
C ALA A 30 -4.39 7.22 -6.76
N ALA A 31 -4.09 7.23 -8.06
CA ALA A 31 -2.84 6.68 -8.57
C ALA A 31 -1.64 7.46 -8.02
N SER A 32 -1.75 8.77 -7.92
CA SER A 32 -0.68 9.59 -7.34
C SER A 32 -0.41 9.17 -5.89
N ARG A 33 -1.47 9.00 -5.11
CA ARG A 33 -1.32 8.54 -3.72
C ARG A 33 -0.75 7.14 -3.66
N TYR A 34 -1.23 6.25 -4.53
CA TYR A 34 -0.73 4.88 -4.59
C TYR A 34 0.77 4.86 -4.85
N HIS A 35 1.24 5.65 -5.81
CA HIS A 35 2.66 5.70 -6.12
C HIS A 35 3.48 6.32 -4.98
N THR A 36 2.91 7.29 -4.28
CA THR A 36 3.57 7.88 -3.11
C THR A 36 3.77 6.83 -2.02
N VAL A 37 2.72 6.07 -1.72
CA VAL A 37 2.81 4.99 -0.72
C VAL A 37 3.80 3.93 -1.17
N LEU A 38 3.76 3.57 -2.45
CA LEU A 38 4.63 2.54 -2.98
C LEU A 38 6.10 2.97 -2.93
N ALA A 39 6.39 4.22 -3.27
CA ALA A 39 7.75 4.73 -3.21
C ALA A 39 8.29 4.71 -1.78
N ALA A 40 7.45 5.11 -0.81
CA ALA A 40 7.85 5.06 0.59
C ALA A 40 8.04 3.62 1.06
N ALA A 41 7.20 2.70 0.60
CA ALA A 41 7.29 1.30 0.97
C ALA A 41 8.59 0.67 0.48
N ALA A 42 9.07 1.09 -0.68
CA ALA A 42 10.27 0.51 -1.27
C ALA A 42 11.52 0.74 -0.41
N ILE A 43 11.56 1.85 0.31
CA ILE A 43 12.72 2.21 1.15
C ILE A 43 12.39 2.17 2.64
N SER A 44 11.26 1.59 2.99
CA SER A 44 10.78 1.55 4.37
C SER A 44 11.54 0.52 5.19
N ASP A 45 11.64 0.77 6.51
CA ASP A 45 12.17 -0.21 7.44
C ASP A 45 11.13 -1.23 7.88
N VAL A 46 9.89 -1.06 7.46
CA VAL A 46 8.81 -1.97 7.82
C VAL A 46 9.07 -3.32 7.15
N PRO A 47 9.04 -4.45 7.90
CA PRO A 47 9.35 -5.75 7.31
C PRO A 47 8.48 -6.11 6.10
N VAL A 48 7.18 -5.90 6.17
CA VAL A 48 6.30 -6.09 5.02
C VAL A 48 5.44 -4.86 4.87
N HIS A 49 5.52 -4.23 3.71
CA HIS A 49 4.84 -2.97 3.44
C HIS A 49 4.08 -3.10 2.13
N THR A 50 2.77 -2.95 2.18
CA THR A 50 1.89 -3.20 1.03
C THR A 50 1.10 -1.96 0.68
N ALA A 51 0.95 -1.71 -0.61
CA ALA A 51 0.07 -0.67 -1.13
C ALA A 51 -0.98 -1.31 -2.02
N MET A 52 -2.23 -0.90 -1.86
CA MET A 52 -3.35 -1.45 -2.61
C MET A 52 -4.28 -0.34 -3.06
N MET A 53 -4.79 -0.45 -4.29
CA MET A 53 -5.80 0.46 -4.81
C MET A 53 -7.03 -0.33 -5.19
N LEU A 54 -8.20 0.13 -4.72
CA LEU A 54 -9.48 -0.52 -4.96
C LEU A 54 -10.47 0.49 -5.50
N THR A 55 -11.51 -0.02 -6.18
CA THR A 55 -12.69 0.79 -6.46
C THR A 55 -13.57 0.82 -5.21
N GLU A 56 -14.55 1.72 -5.21
CA GLU A 56 -15.49 1.83 -4.07
C GLU A 56 -16.31 0.56 -3.87
N THR A 57 -16.38 -0.30 -4.90
CA THR A 57 -17.11 -1.56 -4.80
C THR A 57 -16.21 -2.71 -4.37
N GLY A 58 -14.93 -2.43 -4.10
CA GLY A 58 -14.01 -3.44 -3.60
C GLY A 58 -13.22 -4.16 -4.67
N GLN A 59 -13.34 -3.75 -5.93
CA GLN A 59 -12.57 -4.37 -7.00
C GLN A 59 -11.12 -3.91 -6.91
N GLN A 60 -10.19 -4.85 -6.84
CA GLN A 60 -8.78 -4.53 -6.78
C GLN A 60 -8.28 -4.08 -8.14
N ILE A 61 -7.58 -2.93 -8.15
CA ILE A 61 -6.98 -2.39 -9.37
C ILE A 61 -5.49 -2.66 -9.38
N ARG A 62 -4.81 -2.39 -8.25
CA ARG A 62 -3.37 -2.59 -8.12
C ARG A 62 -3.04 -3.10 -6.74
N LEU A 63 -1.98 -3.90 -6.65
CA LEU A 63 -1.46 -4.41 -5.38
C LEU A 63 0.02 -4.64 -5.53
N ASP A 64 0.82 -4.01 -4.69
CA ASP A 64 2.25 -4.23 -4.64
C ASP A 64 2.69 -4.33 -3.18
N SER A 65 3.66 -5.20 -2.93
CA SER A 65 4.14 -5.45 -1.59
C SER A 65 5.65 -5.58 -1.61
N PHE A 66 6.30 -4.99 -0.61
CA PHE A 66 7.74 -5.12 -0.42
C PHE A 66 7.98 -5.91 0.86
N ASN A 67 8.79 -6.94 0.75
CA ASN A 67 9.15 -7.80 1.89
C ASN A 67 10.62 -7.57 2.21
N HIS A 68 10.89 -6.94 3.36
CA HIS A 68 12.24 -6.64 3.79
C HIS A 68 12.70 -7.54 4.93
N THR A 69 11.94 -8.58 5.24
CA THR A 69 12.15 -9.36 6.47
C THR A 69 13.47 -10.08 6.50
N ASP A 70 13.97 -10.56 5.37
CA ASP A 70 15.20 -11.33 5.33
C ASP A 70 16.39 -10.52 4.81
N GLY A 71 16.20 -9.20 4.70
CA GLY A 71 17.27 -8.33 4.28
C GLY A 71 17.60 -8.39 2.81
N GLU A 72 16.80 -9.10 2.03
CA GLU A 72 17.02 -9.22 0.60
C GLU A 72 15.87 -8.63 -0.17
N PRO A 73 16.16 -8.11 -1.37
CA PRO A 73 15.07 -7.60 -2.21
C PRO A 73 14.10 -8.72 -2.52
N ALA A 74 12.84 -8.38 -2.54
CA ALA A 74 11.82 -9.37 -2.86
C ALA A 74 11.89 -9.78 -4.32
N GLU A 75 12.41 -8.98 -5.14
CA GLU A 75 12.48 -9.14 -6.49
C GLU A 75 12.10 -10.10 -7.22
#